data_918cd74149fd2e9d77289cf0d1031ed4
#
_entry.id   918cd74149fd2e9d77289cf0d1031ed4
#
_cell.length_a   1.000
_cell.length_b   1.000
_cell.length_c   1.000
_cell.angle_alpha   90.00
_cell.angle_beta   90.00
_cell.angle_gamma   90.00
#
_symmetry.space_group_name_H-M   'P 1'
#
loop_
_entity.id
_entity.type
_entity.pdbx_description
1 polymer ?
#
loop_
_entity_poly.entity_id
_entity_poly.type
_entity_poly.pdbx_seq_one_letter_code
_entity_poly.pdbx_strand_id
1 'polypeptide(L)'
;SRLVLLETLIPRYREHRNLAKGSAHMAETRHSKVLIIGSGPAGYTAGVYASRAMLNPILVQGIEPGGQLTTTTEVENWPGDTEVQGPDLMVRMQDHAKAMGTEIIGDIISDLDLSERPFKAKSDSGTLYTCDAVILATGARAKWLGLPSEEKFKGFGVSACATCDGFFYRGMEIVVVGGGNTAVEEALFLTNFASKVTLVHRRDELRSEKILEDRLMKNPKIETLWFHEIEEVYGTDAPLGVEGVKVKHTKTGEITDLPCKGVFIAIGHAPANELVSDVLETHMGGYVVTQPDSTATSIPGVFAAGDLTDHKYRQAVTSAGMGCMAALEAERWLAENS
;
A
#
# COMPACT_ATOMS: atom_id res chain seq x y z
N SER A 1 -18.25 25.42 -13.26
CA SER A 1 -16.80 25.73 -13.47
C SER A 1 -15.85 24.67 -12.87
N ARG A 2 -16.33 23.60 -12.23
CA ARG A 2 -15.53 22.47 -11.71
C ARG A 2 -15.25 21.38 -12.75
N LEU A 3 -16.09 21.24 -13.77
CA LEU A 3 -15.90 20.27 -14.87
C LEU A 3 -14.69 20.60 -15.77
N VAL A 4 -14.31 21.85 -15.90
CA VAL A 4 -13.22 22.29 -16.79
C VAL A 4 -11.84 21.91 -16.26
N LEU A 5 -11.67 21.68 -14.94
CA LEU A 5 -10.38 21.31 -14.36
C LEU A 5 -10.08 19.81 -14.48
N LEU A 6 -11.10 18.96 -14.54
CA LEU A 6 -10.93 17.51 -14.70
C LEU A 6 -10.63 17.11 -16.15
N GLU A 7 -11.21 17.81 -17.14
CA GLU A 7 -10.93 17.55 -18.56
C GLU A 7 -9.52 17.94 -19.00
N THR A 8 -8.83 18.84 -18.26
CA THR A 8 -7.47 19.29 -18.60
C THR A 8 -6.36 18.43 -18.02
N LEU A 9 -6.62 17.58 -17.03
CA LEU A 9 -5.59 16.73 -16.40
C LEU A 9 -5.47 15.34 -17.04
N ILE A 10 -6.55 14.78 -17.55
CA ILE A 10 -6.56 13.43 -18.15
C ILE A 10 -5.81 13.35 -19.51
N PRO A 11 -5.88 14.36 -20.42
CA PRO A 11 -5.11 14.33 -21.66
C PRO A 11 -3.58 14.38 -21.44
N ARG A 12 -3.11 15.11 -20.44
CA ARG A 12 -1.65 15.23 -20.16
C ARG A 12 -1.00 13.92 -19.74
N TYR A 13 -1.72 13.06 -19.04
CA TYR A 13 -1.19 11.75 -18.62
C TYR A 13 -1.07 10.76 -19.80
N ARG A 14 -1.94 10.88 -20.83
CA ARG A 14 -1.87 10.07 -22.06
C ARG A 14 -0.85 10.61 -23.07
N GLU A 15 -0.65 11.91 -23.14
CA GLU A 15 0.33 12.51 -24.06
C GLU A 15 1.79 12.21 -23.65
N HIS A 16 2.10 12.13 -22.35
CA HIS A 16 3.44 11.71 -21.90
C HIS A 16 3.76 10.24 -22.24
N ARG A 17 2.77 9.40 -22.43
CA ARG A 17 2.97 8.00 -22.87
C ARG A 17 3.30 7.86 -24.37
N ASN A 18 2.90 8.83 -25.19
CA ASN A 18 3.10 8.77 -26.65
C ASN A 18 4.36 9.51 -27.14
N LEU A 19 4.98 10.36 -26.32
CA LEU A 19 6.22 11.06 -26.67
C LEU A 19 7.48 10.24 -26.43
N ALA A 20 7.38 9.11 -25.73
CA ALA A 20 8.52 8.21 -25.46
C ALA A 20 8.76 7.13 -26.53
N LYS A 21 8.04 7.15 -27.66
CA LYS A 21 8.24 6.20 -28.77
C LYS A 21 9.11 6.80 -29.88
N GLY A 22 10.37 7.14 -29.56
CA GLY A 22 11.21 7.71 -30.60
C GLY A 22 12.67 7.97 -30.25
N SER A 23 13.31 7.07 -29.50
CA SER A 23 14.76 6.86 -29.56
C SER A 23 15.01 5.44 -29.03
N ALA A 24 15.77 4.64 -29.75
CA ALA A 24 16.32 3.40 -29.23
C ALA A 24 17.35 3.79 -28.15
N HIS A 25 16.87 4.07 -26.91
CA HIS A 25 17.75 4.08 -25.76
C HIS A 25 18.29 2.68 -25.60
N MET A 26 19.59 2.51 -25.76
CA MET A 26 20.27 1.31 -25.28
C MET A 26 19.85 1.16 -23.82
N ALA A 27 19.32 -0.01 -23.46
CA ALA A 27 18.90 -0.27 -22.10
C ALA A 27 20.09 0.02 -21.17
N GLU A 28 19.93 1.01 -20.29
CA GLU A 28 20.96 1.34 -19.31
C GLU A 28 21.10 0.16 -18.35
N THR A 29 22.31 -0.35 -18.16
CA THR A 29 22.58 -1.38 -17.17
C THR A 29 23.23 -0.73 -15.96
N ARG A 30 22.66 -0.97 -14.79
CA ARG A 30 23.14 -0.44 -13.51
C ARG A 30 23.40 -1.58 -12.54
N HIS A 31 24.54 -1.57 -11.90
CA HIS A 31 24.91 -2.58 -10.90
C HIS A 31 24.96 -1.99 -9.49
N SER A 32 24.46 -2.73 -8.50
CA SER A 32 24.63 -2.42 -7.08
C SER A 32 24.88 -3.71 -6.29
N LYS A 33 25.56 -3.62 -5.14
CA LYS A 33 25.71 -4.78 -4.24
C LYS A 33 24.36 -5.25 -3.71
N VAL A 34 23.48 -4.29 -3.39
CA VAL A 34 22.14 -4.56 -2.86
C VAL A 34 21.11 -3.75 -3.65
N LEU A 35 20.14 -4.42 -4.24
CA LEU A 35 18.95 -3.83 -4.83
C LEU A 35 17.80 -3.92 -3.84
N ILE A 36 17.19 -2.79 -3.49
CA ILE A 36 16.01 -2.70 -2.63
C ILE A 36 14.80 -2.38 -3.51
N ILE A 37 13.76 -3.21 -3.46
CA ILE A 37 12.55 -3.04 -4.26
C ILE A 37 11.40 -2.66 -3.33
N GLY A 38 10.95 -1.40 -3.43
CA GLY A 38 9.90 -0.81 -2.60
C GLY A 38 10.41 0.25 -1.63
N SER A 39 9.59 1.23 -1.33
CA SER A 39 9.96 2.46 -0.64
C SER A 39 9.12 2.79 0.60
N GLY A 40 8.43 1.81 1.17
CA GLY A 40 7.80 1.96 2.48
C GLY A 40 8.82 1.99 3.64
N PRO A 41 8.37 1.96 4.89
CA PRO A 41 9.25 1.97 6.07
C PRO A 41 10.32 0.88 6.04
N ALA A 42 9.99 -0.31 5.52
CA ALA A 42 10.96 -1.40 5.37
C ALA A 42 12.07 -1.04 4.36
N GLY A 43 11.69 -0.54 3.17
CA GLY A 43 12.65 -0.20 2.12
C GLY A 43 13.58 0.95 2.48
N TYR A 44 13.03 2.06 3.00
CA TYR A 44 13.86 3.20 3.44
C TYR A 44 14.78 2.82 4.59
N THR A 45 14.30 2.04 5.56
CA THR A 45 15.15 1.57 6.66
C THR A 45 16.25 0.63 6.16
N ALA A 46 15.92 -0.29 5.26
CA ALA A 46 16.93 -1.13 4.61
C ALA A 46 17.99 -0.29 3.89
N GLY A 47 17.58 0.76 3.17
CA GLY A 47 18.47 1.71 2.52
C GLY A 47 19.43 2.39 3.49
N VAL A 48 18.93 2.89 4.62
CA VAL A 48 19.74 3.49 5.69
C VAL A 48 20.84 2.52 6.17
N TYR A 49 20.45 1.30 6.53
CA TYR A 49 21.39 0.33 7.10
C TYR A 49 22.39 -0.21 6.06
N ALA A 50 21.94 -0.52 4.84
CA ALA A 50 22.81 -0.97 3.76
C ALA A 50 23.81 0.12 3.34
N SER A 51 23.40 1.39 3.30
CA SER A 51 24.32 2.51 3.05
C SER A 51 25.35 2.68 4.14
N ARG A 52 24.96 2.56 5.42
CA ARG A 52 25.89 2.61 6.56
C ARG A 52 26.89 1.46 6.56
N ALA A 53 26.52 0.32 5.98
CA ALA A 53 27.41 -0.83 5.73
C ALA A 53 28.26 -0.66 4.46
N MET A 54 28.21 0.50 3.81
CA MET A 54 28.94 0.81 2.56
C MET A 54 28.64 -0.16 1.39
N LEU A 55 27.42 -0.63 1.32
CA LEU A 55 26.97 -1.55 0.27
C LEU A 55 26.49 -0.80 -0.99
N ASN A 56 26.46 0.53 -0.98
CA ASN A 56 26.01 1.40 -2.08
C ASN A 56 24.67 0.90 -2.67
N PRO A 57 23.59 0.82 -1.86
CA PRO A 57 22.32 0.27 -2.31
C PRO A 57 21.64 1.17 -3.33
N ILE A 58 20.99 0.55 -4.33
CA ILE A 58 19.99 1.18 -5.16
C ILE A 58 18.60 0.77 -4.61
N LEU A 59 17.73 1.76 -4.37
CA LEU A 59 16.34 1.57 -4.00
C LEU A 59 15.43 2.03 -5.12
N VAL A 60 14.62 1.10 -5.66
CA VAL A 60 13.59 1.42 -6.65
C VAL A 60 12.25 1.54 -5.95
N GLN A 61 11.63 2.73 -6.05
CA GLN A 61 10.52 3.14 -5.20
C GLN A 61 9.21 2.39 -5.46
N GLY A 62 8.93 2.03 -6.72
CA GLY A 62 7.63 1.50 -7.11
C GLY A 62 6.63 2.61 -7.49
N ILE A 63 5.35 2.22 -7.60
CA ILE A 63 4.25 3.10 -8.07
C ILE A 63 3.92 4.18 -7.02
N GLU A 64 3.98 3.83 -5.75
CA GLU A 64 3.61 4.69 -4.62
C GLU A 64 4.83 4.95 -3.73
N PRO A 65 5.62 6.02 -3.99
CA PRO A 65 6.77 6.38 -3.18
C PRO A 65 6.38 6.65 -1.72
N GLY A 66 6.96 5.89 -0.78
CA GLY A 66 6.61 5.93 0.64
C GLY A 66 5.57 4.88 1.07
N GLY A 67 4.90 4.22 0.11
CA GLY A 67 3.94 3.15 0.36
C GLY A 67 2.70 3.61 1.13
N GLN A 68 2.08 2.72 1.86
CA GLN A 68 0.77 2.93 2.51
C GLN A 68 0.73 4.11 3.50
N LEU A 69 1.84 4.49 4.11
CA LEU A 69 1.86 5.64 5.01
C LEU A 69 1.66 6.98 4.31
N THR A 70 1.89 7.07 3.01
CA THR A 70 1.61 8.30 2.25
C THR A 70 0.12 8.57 2.11
N THR A 71 -0.70 7.57 2.36
CA THR A 71 -2.16 7.65 2.35
C THR A 71 -2.77 7.68 3.76
N THR A 72 -1.94 7.74 4.81
CA THR A 72 -2.34 7.82 6.22
C THR A 72 -2.10 9.23 6.73
N THR A 73 -3.09 9.89 7.36
CA THR A 73 -2.90 11.25 7.88
C THR A 73 -2.17 11.25 9.22
N GLU A 74 -2.79 10.74 10.26
CA GLU A 74 -2.26 10.80 11.62
C GLU A 74 -1.65 9.47 12.02
N VAL A 75 -0.37 9.47 12.34
CA VAL A 75 0.37 8.34 12.87
C VAL A 75 0.75 8.66 14.31
N GLU A 76 0.07 8.04 15.27
CA GLU A 76 0.28 8.23 16.71
C GLU A 76 1.15 7.13 17.34
N ASN A 77 1.47 6.09 16.58
CA ASN A 77 2.13 4.88 17.05
C ASN A 77 3.54 4.69 16.47
N TRP A 78 4.12 5.75 15.90
CA TRP A 78 5.53 5.74 15.49
C TRP A 78 6.41 6.17 16.67
N PRO A 79 7.33 5.30 17.16
CA PRO A 79 8.19 5.65 18.28
C PRO A 79 9.09 6.84 17.99
N GLY A 80 9.04 7.86 18.83
CA GLY A 80 9.79 9.09 18.69
C GLY A 80 8.96 10.30 18.26
N ASP A 81 7.75 10.09 17.77
CA ASP A 81 6.77 11.13 17.49
C ASP A 81 5.48 10.84 18.26
N THR A 82 4.92 11.82 18.95
CA THR A 82 3.60 11.69 19.61
C THR A 82 2.47 11.70 18.61
N GLU A 83 2.68 12.41 17.49
CA GLU A 83 1.79 12.55 16.35
C GLU A 83 2.62 13.03 15.17
N VAL A 84 2.50 12.39 14.02
CA VAL A 84 3.14 12.80 12.78
C VAL A 84 2.22 12.47 11.60
N GLN A 85 2.22 13.31 10.57
CA GLN A 85 1.52 12.99 9.34
C GLN A 85 2.28 11.89 8.57
N GLY A 86 1.57 10.89 8.07
CA GLY A 86 2.18 9.77 7.37
C GLY A 86 3.06 10.20 6.19
N PRO A 87 2.62 11.11 5.30
CA PRO A 87 3.47 11.66 4.23
C PRO A 87 4.74 12.32 4.74
N ASP A 88 4.67 13.10 5.83
CA ASP A 88 5.83 13.80 6.41
C ASP A 88 6.83 12.80 7.00
N LEU A 89 6.34 11.75 7.66
CA LEU A 89 7.18 10.67 8.14
C LEU A 89 7.93 10.00 6.96
N MET A 90 7.25 9.73 5.85
CA MET A 90 7.86 9.10 4.67
C MET A 90 8.88 9.99 4.00
N VAL A 91 8.64 11.30 3.92
CA VAL A 91 9.65 12.28 3.43
C VAL A 91 10.89 12.26 4.33
N ARG A 92 10.73 12.30 5.65
CA ARG A 92 11.83 12.23 6.62
C ARG A 92 12.64 10.93 6.48
N MET A 93 11.96 9.78 6.29
CA MET A 93 12.63 8.49 6.09
C MET A 93 13.37 8.44 4.75
N GLN A 94 12.79 8.96 3.69
CA GLN A 94 13.44 9.08 2.38
C GLN A 94 14.70 9.94 2.45
N ASP A 95 14.59 11.11 3.05
CA ASP A 95 15.70 12.05 3.18
C ASP A 95 16.82 11.47 4.05
N HIS A 96 16.47 10.72 5.10
CA HIS A 96 17.44 10.00 5.91
C HIS A 96 18.18 8.94 5.07
N ALA A 97 17.47 8.12 4.30
CA ALA A 97 18.09 7.11 3.44
C ALA A 97 19.03 7.76 2.39
N LYS A 98 18.59 8.85 1.75
CA LYS A 98 19.45 9.63 0.84
C LYS A 98 20.69 10.20 1.51
N ALA A 99 20.53 10.78 2.71
CA ALA A 99 21.64 11.36 3.46
C ALA A 99 22.70 10.31 3.86
N MET A 100 22.28 9.05 4.05
CA MET A 100 23.23 7.95 4.31
C MET A 100 23.89 7.41 3.03
N GLY A 101 23.43 7.79 1.84
CA GLY A 101 24.02 7.37 0.57
C GLY A 101 23.19 6.35 -0.23
N THR A 102 21.93 6.10 0.13
CA THR A 102 21.04 5.28 -0.69
C THR A 102 20.71 6.03 -1.98
N GLU A 103 20.98 5.40 -3.13
CA GLU A 103 20.49 5.90 -4.40
C GLU A 103 19.03 5.52 -4.57
N ILE A 104 18.14 6.52 -4.61
CA ILE A 104 16.68 6.31 -4.69
C ILE A 104 16.21 6.68 -6.10
N ILE A 105 15.55 5.72 -6.76
CA ILE A 105 15.11 5.84 -8.15
C ILE A 105 13.59 5.71 -8.22
N GLY A 106 12.95 6.71 -8.85
CA GLY A 106 11.51 6.71 -9.13
C GLY A 106 11.20 5.88 -10.37
N ASP A 107 11.16 4.56 -10.23
CA ASP A 107 10.87 3.60 -11.28
C ASP A 107 10.13 2.39 -10.70
N ILE A 108 9.69 1.48 -11.55
CA ILE A 108 8.93 0.26 -11.17
C ILE A 108 9.67 -0.94 -11.72
N ILE A 109 10.00 -1.90 -10.86
CA ILE A 109 10.49 -3.21 -11.32
C ILE A 109 9.31 -4.02 -11.84
N SER A 110 9.39 -4.43 -13.09
CA SER A 110 8.37 -5.22 -13.78
C SER A 110 8.74 -6.68 -13.98
N ASP A 111 10.03 -7.03 -13.86
CA ASP A 111 10.52 -8.39 -13.98
C ASP A 111 11.74 -8.59 -13.07
N LEU A 112 11.85 -9.79 -12.45
CA LEU A 112 12.91 -10.12 -11.51
C LEU A 112 13.38 -11.56 -11.71
N ASP A 113 14.60 -11.72 -12.21
CA ASP A 113 15.26 -13.00 -12.40
C ASP A 113 16.20 -13.30 -11.23
N LEU A 114 15.82 -14.28 -10.42
CA LEU A 114 16.53 -14.74 -9.23
C LEU A 114 17.23 -16.11 -9.46
N SER A 115 17.31 -16.58 -10.69
CA SER A 115 17.82 -17.92 -11.01
C SER A 115 19.34 -18.05 -10.82
N GLU A 116 20.09 -16.98 -11.05
CA GLU A 116 21.55 -16.95 -10.91
C GLU A 116 22.06 -15.57 -10.51
N ARG A 117 23.23 -15.51 -9.87
CA ARG A 117 23.88 -14.25 -9.52
C ARG A 117 24.90 -13.83 -10.59
N PRO A 118 25.06 -12.48 -10.81
CA PRO A 118 24.27 -11.40 -10.21
C PRO A 118 22.81 -11.47 -10.64
N PHE A 119 21.89 -11.27 -9.68
CA PHE A 119 20.45 -11.21 -9.94
C PHE A 119 20.13 -10.08 -10.90
N LYS A 120 19.03 -10.20 -11.66
CA LYS A 120 18.66 -9.24 -12.69
C LYS A 120 17.24 -8.74 -12.45
N ALA A 121 17.06 -7.43 -12.49
CA ALA A 121 15.76 -6.80 -12.41
C ALA A 121 15.58 -5.83 -13.57
N LYS A 122 14.44 -5.90 -14.25
CA LYS A 122 14.08 -5.01 -15.34
C LYS A 122 12.99 -4.04 -14.86
N SER A 123 13.14 -2.77 -15.17
CA SER A 123 12.14 -1.78 -14.85
C SER A 123 11.27 -1.39 -16.04
N ASP A 124 10.15 -0.72 -15.75
CA ASP A 124 9.22 -0.18 -16.75
C ASP A 124 9.86 0.86 -17.66
N SER A 125 10.86 1.61 -17.16
CA SER A 125 11.65 2.54 -18.00
C SER A 125 12.57 1.81 -18.99
N GLY A 126 12.77 0.50 -18.84
CA GLY A 126 13.65 -0.34 -19.63
C GLY A 126 15.08 -0.45 -19.07
N THR A 127 15.37 0.14 -17.90
CA THR A 127 16.65 0.00 -17.21
C THR A 127 16.81 -1.45 -16.71
N LEU A 128 18.00 -2.03 -16.92
CA LEU A 128 18.39 -3.33 -16.38
C LEU A 128 19.24 -3.09 -15.12
N TYR A 129 18.76 -3.57 -13.98
CA TYR A 129 19.55 -3.60 -12.75
C TYR A 129 20.16 -4.98 -12.57
N THR A 130 21.42 -5.02 -12.13
CA THR A 130 22.06 -6.24 -11.66
C THR A 130 22.51 -6.05 -10.22
N CYS A 131 22.43 -7.11 -9.40
CA CYS A 131 22.81 -7.00 -8.00
C CYS A 131 23.27 -8.33 -7.42
N ASP A 132 24.06 -8.26 -6.35
CA ASP A 132 24.57 -9.45 -5.66
C ASP A 132 23.57 -9.97 -4.62
N ALA A 133 22.76 -9.05 -4.02
CA ALA A 133 21.67 -9.38 -3.10
C ALA A 133 20.44 -8.51 -3.39
N VAL A 134 19.24 -9.03 -3.06
CA VAL A 134 17.94 -8.34 -3.21
C VAL A 134 17.24 -8.26 -1.87
N ILE A 135 16.68 -7.09 -1.56
CA ILE A 135 15.73 -6.90 -0.47
C ILE A 135 14.37 -6.53 -1.05
N LEU A 136 13.40 -7.42 -0.87
CA LEU A 136 12.01 -7.23 -1.27
C LEU A 136 11.26 -6.50 -0.16
N ALA A 137 10.83 -5.27 -0.43
CA ALA A 137 10.11 -4.40 0.50
C ALA A 137 8.85 -3.80 -0.16
N THR A 138 8.20 -4.58 -1.02
CA THR A 138 7.08 -4.18 -1.88
C THR A 138 5.78 -3.93 -1.11
N GLY A 139 5.70 -4.39 0.15
CA GLY A 139 4.58 -4.16 1.03
C GLY A 139 3.31 -4.93 0.65
N ALA A 140 2.14 -4.32 0.88
CA ALA A 140 0.84 -4.89 0.58
C ALA A 140 -0.08 -3.83 -0.05
N ARG A 141 -1.11 -4.27 -0.77
CA ARG A 141 -2.08 -3.41 -1.45
C ARG A 141 -3.48 -3.61 -0.90
N ALA A 142 -4.33 -2.58 -1.02
CA ALA A 142 -5.72 -2.66 -0.64
C ALA A 142 -6.46 -3.78 -1.40
N LYS A 143 -7.31 -4.50 -0.68
CA LYS A 143 -8.23 -5.48 -1.26
C LYS A 143 -9.53 -4.80 -1.67
N TRP A 144 -10.12 -5.32 -2.74
CA TRP A 144 -11.41 -4.90 -3.26
C TRP A 144 -12.47 -5.98 -3.07
N LEU A 145 -13.75 -5.63 -3.13
CA LEU A 145 -14.86 -6.59 -3.01
C LEU A 145 -14.97 -7.47 -4.26
N GLY A 146 -14.49 -6.98 -5.41
CA GLY A 146 -14.57 -7.68 -6.69
C GLY A 146 -15.93 -7.57 -7.37
N LEU A 147 -16.73 -6.57 -7.00
CA LEU A 147 -18.03 -6.33 -7.64
C LEU A 147 -17.86 -5.54 -8.93
N PRO A 148 -18.56 -5.91 -10.03
CA PRO A 148 -18.54 -5.12 -11.26
C PRO A 148 -18.97 -3.66 -11.04
N SER A 149 -19.91 -3.42 -10.12
CA SER A 149 -20.36 -2.09 -9.74
C SER A 149 -19.30 -1.30 -8.98
N GLU A 150 -18.50 -1.95 -8.13
CA GLU A 150 -17.34 -1.35 -7.47
C GLU A 150 -16.33 -0.84 -8.52
N GLU A 151 -15.98 -1.69 -9.50
CA GLU A 151 -15.06 -1.34 -10.58
C GLU A 151 -15.54 -0.16 -11.41
N LYS A 152 -16.85 -0.11 -11.71
CA LYS A 152 -17.47 0.99 -12.47
C LYS A 152 -17.30 2.34 -11.80
N PHE A 153 -17.40 2.39 -10.47
CA PHE A 153 -17.39 3.63 -9.71
C PHE A 153 -16.05 3.94 -9.04
N LYS A 154 -14.98 3.15 -9.24
CA LYS A 154 -13.64 3.46 -8.75
C LYS A 154 -13.19 4.85 -9.22
N GLY A 155 -12.81 5.72 -8.26
CA GLY A 155 -12.46 7.11 -8.51
C GLY A 155 -13.66 8.05 -8.78
N PHE A 156 -14.87 7.50 -8.82
CA PHE A 156 -16.11 8.25 -9.03
C PHE A 156 -17.13 8.01 -7.90
N GLY A 157 -16.62 7.81 -6.71
CA GLY A 157 -17.43 7.56 -5.52
C GLY A 157 -17.02 6.32 -4.75
N VAL A 158 -16.26 5.40 -5.35
CA VAL A 158 -15.64 4.25 -4.67
C VAL A 158 -14.15 4.49 -4.52
N SER A 159 -13.66 4.39 -3.28
CA SER A 159 -12.25 4.59 -2.91
C SER A 159 -11.77 3.48 -1.95
N ALA A 160 -10.46 3.29 -1.87
CA ALA A 160 -9.80 2.51 -0.83
C ALA A 160 -8.77 3.36 -0.06
N CYS A 161 -8.91 4.69 -0.13
CA CYS A 161 -8.01 5.64 0.53
C CYS A 161 -8.81 6.80 1.12
N ALA A 162 -9.13 6.72 2.40
CA ALA A 162 -9.88 7.76 3.10
C ALA A 162 -9.16 9.11 3.08
N THR A 163 -7.85 9.10 3.20
CA THR A 163 -7.03 10.33 3.24
C THR A 163 -6.91 11.00 1.88
N CYS A 164 -6.87 10.21 0.79
CA CYS A 164 -6.81 10.73 -0.55
C CYS A 164 -8.12 11.44 -0.95
N ASP A 165 -9.25 10.83 -0.61
CA ASP A 165 -10.53 11.18 -1.18
C ASP A 165 -11.53 11.74 -0.16
N GLY A 166 -11.29 11.61 1.15
CA GLY A 166 -12.24 12.00 2.19
C GLY A 166 -12.68 13.46 2.12
N PHE A 167 -11.79 14.37 1.72
CA PHE A 167 -12.10 15.79 1.55
C PHE A 167 -13.24 16.06 0.55
N PHE A 168 -13.37 15.24 -0.51
CA PHE A 168 -14.40 15.40 -1.53
C PHE A 168 -15.81 15.13 -1.00
N TYR A 169 -15.94 14.44 0.15
CA TYR A 169 -17.20 14.03 0.75
C TYR A 169 -17.62 14.92 1.93
N ARG A 170 -17.11 16.16 1.99
CA ARG A 170 -17.46 17.11 3.05
C ARG A 170 -18.97 17.37 3.11
N GLY A 171 -19.57 17.13 4.28
CA GLY A 171 -20.99 17.29 4.54
C GLY A 171 -21.89 16.22 3.90
N MET A 172 -21.31 15.16 3.35
CA MET A 172 -22.05 14.07 2.71
C MET A 172 -22.12 12.84 3.63
N GLU A 173 -23.11 11.99 3.39
CA GLU A 173 -23.19 10.66 3.99
C GLU A 173 -22.35 9.67 3.17
N ILE A 174 -21.56 8.86 3.86
CA ILE A 174 -20.65 7.90 3.25
C ILE A 174 -20.72 6.54 3.94
N VAL A 175 -20.25 5.52 3.24
CA VAL A 175 -20.14 4.14 3.72
C VAL A 175 -18.67 3.75 3.81
N VAL A 176 -18.29 3.09 4.89
CA VAL A 176 -17.01 2.38 5.04
C VAL A 176 -17.29 0.90 5.15
N VAL A 177 -16.56 0.07 4.41
CA VAL A 177 -16.75 -1.38 4.38
C VAL A 177 -15.57 -2.07 5.02
N GLY A 178 -15.79 -2.80 6.10
CA GLY A 178 -14.72 -3.53 6.77
C GLY A 178 -14.99 -3.78 8.25
N GLY A 179 -13.96 -4.15 9.00
CA GLY A 179 -14.10 -4.44 10.44
C GLY A 179 -12.78 -4.73 11.15
N GLY A 180 -11.65 -4.46 10.52
CA GLY A 180 -10.31 -4.44 11.13
C GLY A 180 -9.87 -3.03 11.49
N ASN A 181 -8.61 -2.89 11.97
CA ASN A 181 -8.03 -1.59 12.32
C ASN A 181 -8.21 -0.56 11.20
N THR A 182 -7.82 -0.89 9.98
CA THR A 182 -7.96 0.00 8.82
C THR A 182 -9.37 0.56 8.66
N ALA A 183 -10.40 -0.29 8.76
CA ALA A 183 -11.78 0.16 8.60
C ALA A 183 -12.23 1.12 9.72
N VAL A 184 -11.78 0.86 10.95
CA VAL A 184 -12.11 1.69 12.10
C VAL A 184 -11.38 3.03 12.05
N GLU A 185 -10.08 3.01 11.71
CA GLU A 185 -9.26 4.22 11.54
C GLU A 185 -9.80 5.11 10.42
N GLU A 186 -10.09 4.52 9.25
CA GLU A 186 -10.67 5.25 8.13
C GLU A 186 -12.06 5.82 8.45
N ALA A 187 -12.93 5.05 9.13
CA ALA A 187 -14.24 5.54 9.55
C ALA A 187 -14.12 6.73 10.51
N LEU A 188 -13.22 6.65 11.49
CA LEU A 188 -12.93 7.75 12.41
C LEU A 188 -12.41 8.99 11.68
N PHE A 189 -11.42 8.81 10.81
CA PHE A 189 -10.82 9.89 10.02
C PHE A 189 -11.86 10.61 9.15
N LEU A 190 -12.71 9.86 8.48
CA LEU A 190 -13.73 10.39 7.57
C LEU A 190 -14.79 11.24 8.30
N THR A 191 -14.97 11.09 9.61
CA THR A 191 -15.87 11.96 10.39
C THR A 191 -15.42 13.43 10.43
N ASN A 192 -14.15 13.72 10.10
CA ASN A 192 -13.66 15.09 9.96
C ASN A 192 -14.32 15.82 8.77
N PHE A 193 -14.78 15.08 7.78
CA PHE A 193 -15.36 15.61 6.54
C PHE A 193 -16.83 15.28 6.42
N ALA A 194 -17.19 14.01 6.56
CA ALA A 194 -18.55 13.52 6.36
C ALA A 194 -19.53 14.04 7.42
N SER A 195 -20.80 14.16 7.02
CA SER A 195 -21.90 14.40 7.96
C SER A 195 -22.27 13.14 8.74
N LYS A 196 -22.18 11.98 8.09
CA LYS A 196 -22.42 10.66 8.68
C LYS A 196 -21.53 9.62 8.00
N VAL A 197 -21.04 8.67 8.78
CA VAL A 197 -20.30 7.50 8.32
C VAL A 197 -21.05 6.23 8.73
N THR A 198 -21.43 5.39 7.78
CA THR A 198 -22.00 4.06 8.08
C THR A 198 -20.95 3.01 7.86
N LEU A 199 -20.49 2.36 8.96
CA LEU A 199 -19.57 1.23 8.88
C LEU A 199 -20.36 -0.05 8.61
N VAL A 200 -20.21 -0.63 7.43
CA VAL A 200 -20.84 -1.90 7.03
C VAL A 200 -19.93 -3.07 7.38
N HIS A 201 -20.38 -3.94 8.26
CA HIS A 201 -19.63 -5.11 8.70
C HIS A 201 -20.45 -6.39 8.65
N ARG A 202 -19.87 -7.47 8.08
CA ARG A 202 -20.54 -8.76 7.85
C ARG A 202 -20.75 -9.63 9.11
N ARG A 203 -20.21 -9.22 10.27
CA ARG A 203 -20.30 -9.92 11.57
C ARG A 203 -20.91 -9.00 12.61
N ASP A 204 -20.97 -9.47 13.86
CA ASP A 204 -21.44 -8.76 15.04
C ASP A 204 -20.33 -8.18 15.93
N GLU A 205 -19.06 -8.39 15.54
CA GLU A 205 -17.90 -7.89 16.27
C GLU A 205 -16.80 -7.41 15.32
N LEU A 206 -16.09 -6.37 15.71
CA LEU A 206 -14.91 -5.89 15.00
C LEU A 206 -13.67 -6.72 15.37
N ARG A 207 -12.66 -6.68 14.52
CA ARG A 207 -11.34 -7.27 14.76
C ARG A 207 -10.28 -6.20 15.00
N SER A 208 -10.71 -4.99 15.28
CA SER A 208 -9.84 -3.86 15.58
C SER A 208 -9.34 -3.90 17.02
N GLU A 209 -8.32 -3.09 17.29
CA GLU A 209 -7.88 -2.83 18.65
C GLU A 209 -9.03 -2.24 19.49
N LYS A 210 -9.11 -2.64 20.78
CA LYS A 210 -10.21 -2.23 21.65
C LYS A 210 -10.28 -0.70 21.86
N ILE A 211 -9.16 -0.01 21.84
CA ILE A 211 -9.11 1.46 21.95
C ILE A 211 -9.75 2.13 20.71
N LEU A 212 -9.51 1.58 19.52
CA LEU A 212 -10.10 2.07 18.28
C LEU A 212 -11.60 1.79 18.23
N GLU A 213 -12.00 0.59 18.64
CA GLU A 213 -13.41 0.20 18.75
C GLU A 213 -14.16 1.14 19.71
N ASP A 214 -13.60 1.44 20.89
CA ASP A 214 -14.21 2.34 21.87
C ASP A 214 -14.36 3.78 21.32
N ARG A 215 -13.35 4.29 20.62
CA ARG A 215 -13.42 5.60 19.93
C ARG A 215 -14.52 5.60 18.86
N LEU A 216 -14.61 4.55 18.05
CA LEU A 216 -15.62 4.42 17.00
C LEU A 216 -17.03 4.41 17.57
N MET A 217 -17.28 3.57 18.59
CA MET A 217 -18.59 3.43 19.21
C MET A 217 -19.07 4.70 19.94
N LYS A 218 -18.15 5.53 20.39
CA LYS A 218 -18.46 6.83 21.03
C LYS A 218 -18.66 7.97 20.04
N ASN A 219 -18.32 7.79 18.78
CA ASN A 219 -18.39 8.85 17.78
C ASN A 219 -19.84 9.05 17.29
N PRO A 220 -20.46 10.22 17.53
CA PRO A 220 -21.87 10.44 17.18
C PRO A 220 -22.16 10.47 15.68
N LYS A 221 -21.13 10.58 14.84
CA LYS A 221 -21.27 10.56 13.39
C LYS A 221 -21.16 9.15 12.79
N ILE A 222 -20.80 8.13 13.58
CA ILE A 222 -20.62 6.77 13.09
C ILE A 222 -21.79 5.90 13.52
N GLU A 223 -22.39 5.23 12.54
CA GLU A 223 -23.34 4.15 12.74
C GLU A 223 -22.74 2.84 12.21
N THR A 224 -22.86 1.75 12.97
CA THR A 224 -22.38 0.43 12.53
C THR A 224 -23.56 -0.43 12.09
N LEU A 225 -23.54 -0.86 10.84
CA LEU A 225 -24.49 -1.78 10.25
C LEU A 225 -23.94 -3.21 10.30
N TRP A 226 -24.32 -3.95 11.34
CA TRP A 226 -23.89 -5.31 11.59
C TRP A 226 -24.57 -6.31 10.68
N PHE A 227 -23.89 -7.45 10.42
CA PHE A 227 -24.40 -8.54 9.59
C PHE A 227 -24.76 -8.14 8.17
N HIS A 228 -24.09 -7.14 7.61
CA HIS A 228 -24.32 -6.71 6.23
C HIS A 228 -23.05 -6.75 5.40
N GLU A 229 -23.22 -7.02 4.11
CA GLU A 229 -22.21 -6.93 3.06
C GLU A 229 -22.74 -6.08 1.90
N ILE A 230 -21.82 -5.53 1.09
CA ILE A 230 -22.23 -4.79 -0.11
C ILE A 230 -22.57 -5.80 -1.20
N GLU A 231 -23.78 -5.68 -1.74
CA GLU A 231 -24.23 -6.46 -2.89
C GLU A 231 -24.01 -5.70 -4.20
N GLU A 232 -24.23 -4.39 -4.19
CA GLU A 232 -24.10 -3.53 -5.36
C GLU A 232 -23.79 -2.09 -4.93
N VAL A 233 -22.97 -1.41 -5.72
CA VAL A 233 -22.85 0.06 -5.69
C VAL A 233 -23.66 0.62 -6.83
N TYR A 234 -24.53 1.60 -6.60
CA TYR A 234 -25.32 2.22 -7.63
C TYR A 234 -25.15 3.74 -7.68
N GLY A 235 -25.49 4.32 -8.82
CA GLY A 235 -25.35 5.75 -9.03
C GLY A 235 -25.71 6.17 -10.44
N THR A 236 -25.30 7.39 -10.80
CA THR A 236 -25.56 8.00 -12.10
C THR A 236 -24.43 7.76 -13.09
N ASP A 237 -24.79 7.77 -14.38
CA ASP A 237 -23.82 7.65 -15.49
C ASP A 237 -23.38 9.01 -16.04
N ALA A 238 -24.18 10.05 -15.86
CA ALA A 238 -23.92 11.38 -16.41
C ALA A 238 -24.38 12.49 -15.42
N PRO A 239 -23.52 13.07 -14.61
CA PRO A 239 -22.12 12.68 -14.38
C PRO A 239 -22.00 11.32 -13.67
N LEU A 240 -20.92 10.59 -13.94
CA LEU A 240 -20.65 9.35 -13.26
C LEU A 240 -20.41 9.62 -11.77
N GLY A 241 -21.14 8.93 -10.88
CA GLY A 241 -20.98 9.11 -9.44
C GLY A 241 -21.91 8.21 -8.63
N VAL A 242 -21.48 7.88 -7.41
CA VAL A 242 -22.22 7.04 -6.48
C VAL A 242 -23.43 7.80 -5.88
N GLU A 243 -24.56 7.11 -5.78
CA GLU A 243 -25.76 7.58 -5.08
C GLU A 243 -26.15 6.68 -3.89
N GLY A 244 -25.59 5.47 -3.83
CA GLY A 244 -25.81 4.56 -2.72
C GLY A 244 -25.23 3.18 -2.95
N VAL A 245 -25.50 2.32 -1.98
CA VAL A 245 -25.18 0.89 -2.03
C VAL A 245 -26.41 0.07 -1.68
N LYS A 246 -26.54 -1.11 -2.28
CA LYS A 246 -27.41 -2.16 -1.78
C LYS A 246 -26.63 -3.00 -0.79
N VAL A 247 -27.15 -3.09 0.42
CA VAL A 247 -26.58 -3.90 1.48
C VAL A 247 -27.45 -5.14 1.68
N LYS A 248 -26.79 -6.28 1.80
CA LYS A 248 -27.45 -7.57 2.00
C LYS A 248 -27.17 -8.08 3.41
N HIS A 249 -28.22 -8.40 4.14
CA HIS A 249 -28.11 -8.98 5.45
C HIS A 249 -27.62 -10.42 5.36
N THR A 250 -26.47 -10.73 5.96
CA THR A 250 -25.75 -12.01 5.79
C THR A 250 -26.49 -13.24 6.32
N LYS A 251 -27.45 -13.05 7.25
CA LYS A 251 -28.22 -14.16 7.85
C LYS A 251 -29.58 -14.34 7.18
N THR A 252 -30.27 -13.25 6.80
CA THR A 252 -31.63 -13.32 6.25
C THR A 252 -31.65 -13.26 4.73
N GLY A 253 -30.58 -12.72 4.11
CA GLY A 253 -30.53 -12.46 2.67
C GLY A 253 -31.34 -11.22 2.23
N GLU A 254 -31.94 -10.50 3.16
CA GLU A 254 -32.69 -9.27 2.86
C GLU A 254 -31.75 -8.22 2.28
N ILE A 255 -32.18 -7.56 1.21
CA ILE A 255 -31.44 -6.49 0.54
C ILE A 255 -32.16 -5.16 0.81
N THR A 256 -31.41 -4.16 1.27
CA THR A 256 -31.91 -2.82 1.52
C THR A 256 -31.02 -1.78 0.85
N ASP A 257 -31.63 -0.68 0.42
CA ASP A 257 -30.90 0.45 -0.13
C ASP A 257 -30.34 1.33 1.00
N LEU A 258 -29.07 1.69 0.89
CA LEU A 258 -28.38 2.62 1.80
C LEU A 258 -27.86 3.80 0.95
N PRO A 259 -28.55 4.94 0.94
CA PRO A 259 -28.10 6.12 0.22
C PRO A 259 -26.76 6.64 0.77
N CYS A 260 -25.83 6.93 -0.12
CA CYS A 260 -24.54 7.55 0.22
C CYS A 260 -23.89 8.18 -1.01
N LYS A 261 -22.93 9.06 -0.80
CA LYS A 261 -22.20 9.72 -1.89
C LYS A 261 -20.78 9.19 -2.08
N GLY A 262 -20.31 8.36 -1.15
CA GLY A 262 -19.00 7.73 -1.21
C GLY A 262 -18.98 6.39 -0.50
N VAL A 263 -18.18 5.48 -1.03
CA VAL A 263 -17.96 4.13 -0.48
C VAL A 263 -16.46 3.90 -0.35
N PHE A 264 -16.01 3.66 0.88
CA PHE A 264 -14.61 3.41 1.20
C PHE A 264 -14.41 1.93 1.52
N ILE A 265 -13.61 1.25 0.70
CA ILE A 265 -13.37 -0.19 0.83
C ILE A 265 -12.15 -0.41 1.72
N ALA A 266 -12.38 -0.81 2.96
CA ALA A 266 -11.37 -1.00 4.01
C ALA A 266 -11.34 -2.45 4.52
N ILE A 267 -11.26 -3.43 3.60
CA ILE A 267 -11.32 -4.87 3.90
C ILE A 267 -9.95 -5.54 4.04
N GLY A 268 -8.91 -4.73 4.18
CA GLY A 268 -7.55 -5.20 4.36
C GLY A 268 -6.71 -5.18 3.08
N HIS A 269 -5.55 -5.84 3.14
CA HIS A 269 -4.53 -5.77 2.12
C HIS A 269 -4.14 -7.16 1.60
N ALA A 270 -3.53 -7.20 0.43
CA ALA A 270 -2.87 -8.36 -0.14
C ALA A 270 -1.38 -8.03 -0.31
N PRO A 271 -0.45 -8.95 0.02
CA PRO A 271 0.97 -8.73 -0.20
C PRO A 271 1.24 -8.50 -1.70
N ALA A 272 2.11 -7.52 -2.01
CA ALA A 272 2.52 -7.21 -3.38
C ALA A 272 3.66 -8.13 -3.79
N ASN A 273 3.32 -9.38 -4.09
CA ASN A 273 4.25 -10.49 -4.35
C ASN A 273 4.36 -10.88 -5.83
N GLU A 274 3.76 -10.10 -6.73
CA GLU A 274 3.64 -10.43 -8.17
C GLU A 274 4.99 -10.72 -8.84
N LEU A 275 6.05 -10.06 -8.37
CA LEU A 275 7.42 -10.28 -8.90
C LEU A 275 8.02 -11.64 -8.51
N VAL A 276 7.50 -12.29 -7.48
CA VAL A 276 8.16 -13.44 -6.84
C VAL A 276 7.22 -14.59 -6.50
N SER A 277 5.92 -14.46 -6.78
CA SER A 277 4.90 -15.48 -6.46
C SER A 277 5.17 -16.87 -7.03
N ASP A 278 5.86 -16.93 -8.17
CA ASP A 278 6.16 -18.17 -8.88
C ASP A 278 7.49 -18.81 -8.46
N VAL A 279 8.35 -18.06 -7.74
CA VAL A 279 9.72 -18.48 -7.42
C VAL A 279 10.03 -18.55 -5.91
N LEU A 280 9.30 -17.78 -5.08
CA LEU A 280 9.43 -17.83 -3.63
C LEU A 280 8.25 -18.57 -2.99
N GLU A 281 8.54 -19.25 -1.89
CA GLU A 281 7.50 -19.87 -1.07
C GLU A 281 6.60 -18.81 -0.46
N THR A 282 5.27 -19.04 -0.53
CA THR A 282 4.25 -18.15 0.05
C THR A 282 3.27 -18.92 0.92
N HIS A 283 2.67 -18.25 1.88
CA HIS A 283 1.62 -18.82 2.75
C HIS A 283 0.50 -17.80 3.00
N MET A 284 -0.62 -18.24 3.59
CA MET A 284 -1.71 -17.40 4.12
C MET A 284 -2.18 -16.27 3.17
N GLY A 285 -2.42 -16.60 1.91
CA GLY A 285 -2.94 -15.62 0.93
C GLY A 285 -1.86 -14.81 0.21
N GLY A 286 -0.65 -15.37 0.11
CA GLY A 286 0.41 -14.86 -0.76
C GLY A 286 1.55 -14.15 -0.04
N TYR A 287 1.58 -14.15 1.31
CA TYR A 287 2.72 -13.60 2.05
C TYR A 287 3.98 -14.44 1.82
N VAL A 288 5.09 -13.78 1.53
CA VAL A 288 6.38 -14.45 1.31
C VAL A 288 6.87 -15.07 2.61
N VAL A 289 7.28 -16.34 2.55
CA VAL A 289 7.84 -17.07 3.68
C VAL A 289 9.30 -16.67 3.88
N THR A 290 9.65 -16.36 5.11
CA THR A 290 11.04 -16.15 5.55
C THR A 290 11.43 -17.22 6.56
N GLN A 291 12.74 -17.40 6.75
CA GLN A 291 13.25 -18.27 7.81
C GLN A 291 12.80 -17.76 9.19
N PRO A 292 12.59 -18.64 10.18
CA PRO A 292 12.28 -18.21 11.54
C PRO A 292 13.28 -17.19 12.07
N ASP A 293 12.78 -16.12 12.68
CA ASP A 293 13.58 -15.02 13.27
C ASP A 293 14.54 -14.33 12.27
N SER A 294 14.25 -14.41 10.96
CA SER A 294 15.09 -13.90 9.88
C SER A 294 14.24 -13.30 8.78
N THR A 295 14.86 -12.52 7.89
CA THR A 295 14.27 -12.01 6.65
C THR A 295 14.74 -12.79 5.42
N ALA A 296 15.60 -13.80 5.58
CA ALA A 296 16.07 -14.67 4.51
C ALA A 296 14.92 -15.49 3.91
N THR A 297 14.81 -15.51 2.60
CA THR A 297 13.84 -16.33 1.86
C THR A 297 14.41 -17.72 1.53
N SER A 298 13.68 -18.50 0.75
CA SER A 298 14.15 -19.78 0.22
C SER A 298 15.32 -19.66 -0.78
N ILE A 299 15.57 -18.47 -1.33
CA ILE A 299 16.66 -18.21 -2.28
C ILE A 299 17.79 -17.47 -1.56
N PRO A 300 19.02 -18.05 -1.48
CA PRO A 300 20.18 -17.41 -0.87
C PRO A 300 20.50 -16.06 -1.51
N GLY A 301 20.69 -15.01 -0.69
CA GLY A 301 20.92 -13.64 -1.15
C GLY A 301 19.65 -12.84 -1.44
N VAL A 302 18.47 -13.44 -1.23
CA VAL A 302 17.17 -12.77 -1.36
C VAL A 302 16.51 -12.69 0.01
N PHE A 303 16.19 -11.47 0.42
CA PHE A 303 15.56 -11.13 1.70
C PHE A 303 14.22 -10.46 1.47
N ALA A 304 13.27 -10.67 2.37
CA ALA A 304 11.94 -10.05 2.28
C ALA A 304 11.55 -9.41 3.62
N ALA A 305 11.00 -8.19 3.56
CA ALA A 305 10.73 -7.39 4.75
C ALA A 305 9.42 -6.60 4.65
N GLY A 306 8.84 -6.29 5.81
CA GLY A 306 7.62 -5.51 5.92
C GLY A 306 6.37 -6.31 5.59
N ASP A 307 5.31 -5.60 5.19
CA ASP A 307 3.98 -6.18 4.97
C ASP A 307 3.93 -7.23 3.83
N LEU A 308 5.00 -7.35 3.04
CA LEU A 308 5.16 -8.46 2.10
C LEU A 308 5.22 -9.82 2.80
N THR A 309 5.74 -9.86 4.03
CA THR A 309 5.92 -11.08 4.85
C THR A 309 5.05 -11.05 6.12
N ASP A 310 4.81 -9.87 6.68
CA ASP A 310 4.10 -9.70 7.95
C ASP A 310 2.57 -9.72 7.75
N HIS A 311 1.99 -10.90 7.86
CA HIS A 311 0.53 -11.06 7.87
C HIS A 311 -0.11 -10.78 9.23
N LYS A 312 0.69 -10.59 10.30
CA LYS A 312 0.24 -10.58 11.68
C LYS A 312 0.14 -9.18 12.28
N TYR A 313 1.20 -8.39 12.21
CA TYR A 313 1.29 -7.08 12.86
C TYR A 313 0.95 -5.94 11.90
N ARG A 314 1.60 -5.91 10.73
CA ARG A 314 1.38 -4.90 9.68
C ARG A 314 1.46 -3.48 10.24
N GLN A 315 2.55 -3.18 10.94
CA GLN A 315 2.81 -1.89 11.53
C GLN A 315 4.02 -1.22 10.88
N ALA A 316 4.03 0.12 10.81
CA ALA A 316 5.14 0.86 10.25
C ALA A 316 6.46 0.56 10.97
N VAL A 317 6.42 0.47 12.29
CA VAL A 317 7.61 0.21 13.12
C VAL A 317 8.13 -1.22 12.95
N THR A 318 7.25 -2.22 12.84
CA THR A 318 7.68 -3.61 12.56
C THR A 318 8.26 -3.72 11.16
N SER A 319 7.66 -3.07 10.17
CA SER A 319 8.19 -3.01 8.81
C SER A 319 9.58 -2.37 8.77
N ALA A 320 9.79 -1.25 9.48
CA ALA A 320 11.10 -0.62 9.60
C ALA A 320 12.11 -1.54 10.29
N GLY A 321 11.72 -2.22 11.38
CA GLY A 321 12.55 -3.22 12.06
C GLY A 321 12.96 -4.36 11.14
N MET A 322 12.04 -4.89 10.34
CA MET A 322 12.36 -5.93 9.36
C MET A 322 13.29 -5.41 8.24
N GLY A 323 13.13 -4.17 7.80
CA GLY A 323 14.06 -3.54 6.86
C GLY A 323 15.48 -3.43 7.40
N CYS A 324 15.64 -3.10 8.70
CA CYS A 324 16.92 -3.15 9.40
C CYS A 324 17.51 -4.57 9.39
N MET A 325 16.71 -5.58 9.78
CA MET A 325 17.14 -6.99 9.78
C MET A 325 17.62 -7.43 8.39
N ALA A 326 16.83 -7.14 7.34
CA ALA A 326 17.14 -7.54 5.97
C ALA A 326 18.48 -6.94 5.50
N ALA A 327 18.75 -5.68 5.80
CA ALA A 327 20.02 -5.05 5.43
C ALA A 327 21.22 -5.64 6.16
N LEU A 328 21.08 -5.92 7.47
CA LEU A 328 22.14 -6.54 8.27
C LEU A 328 22.41 -7.99 7.84
N GLU A 329 21.37 -8.74 7.50
CA GLU A 329 21.49 -10.10 6.98
C GLU A 329 22.11 -10.11 5.58
N ALA A 330 21.72 -9.18 4.71
CA ALA A 330 22.32 -9.01 3.39
C ALA A 330 23.82 -8.68 3.49
N GLU A 331 24.21 -7.79 4.41
CA GLU A 331 25.62 -7.47 4.67
C GLU A 331 26.44 -8.73 5.05
N ARG A 332 25.97 -9.46 6.06
CA ARG A 332 26.65 -10.70 6.51
C ARG A 332 26.76 -11.73 5.41
N TRP A 333 25.63 -11.95 4.72
CA TRP A 333 25.58 -12.91 3.62
C TRP A 333 26.55 -12.56 2.48
N LEU A 334 26.64 -11.27 2.11
CA LEU A 334 27.59 -10.80 1.10
C LEU A 334 29.03 -10.97 1.55
N ALA A 335 29.34 -10.71 2.83
CA ALA A 335 30.69 -10.91 3.35
C ALA A 335 31.14 -12.37 3.32
N GLU A 336 30.21 -13.32 3.43
CA GLU A 336 30.47 -14.76 3.39
C GLU A 336 30.51 -15.36 1.96
N ASN A 337 29.91 -14.65 0.98
CA ASN A 337 29.69 -15.18 -0.39
C ASN A 337 30.27 -14.30 -1.51
N SER A 338 31.15 -13.35 -1.15
CA SER A 338 31.83 -12.44 -2.11
C SER A 338 33.14 -13.03 -2.63
#